data_eedf5dc0592ddd84b8a44122c2cf1d92
#
_entry.id   eedf5dc0592ddd84b8a44122c2cf1d92
#
_cell.length_a   1.000
_cell.length_b   1.000
_cell.length_c   1.000
_cell.angle_alpha   90.00
_cell.angle_beta   90.00
_cell.angle_gamma   90.00
#
_symmetry.space_group_name_H-M   'P 1'
#
loop_
_entity.id
_entity.type
_entity.pdbx_description
1 polymer ?
#
loop_
_entity_poly.entity_id
_entity_poly.type
_entity_poly.pdbx_seq_one_letter_code
_entity_poly.pdbx_strand_id
1 'polypeptide(L)'
;MKRIPRPVLRALEALAQSPINTPALAMAEGQDFAHDTLYRALGQPLAFFFELSLKLCRDLGGLERGYLILDDVLIQRYRSGRLGLRKMRDTATGGWAYGLSLVVLAWTDGKRRIPLAFLPYFGEEESKLDLALALLEWAKEAGFRPEGVLFDAWYAARQVLEWLHVHGWPFVTRLRSNRVLDGVQLRRHGGTRWVKTGRLRGLTFAVGVLKRGGKFYG
;
A
#
# COMPACT_ATOMS: atom_id res chain seq x y z
N MET A 1 -2.66 19.47 -15.34
CA MET A 1 -3.29 18.16 -15.60
C MET A 1 -4.19 18.30 -16.84
N LYS A 2 -4.00 17.46 -17.87
CA LYS A 2 -4.92 17.41 -19.00
C LYS A 2 -6.30 16.99 -18.50
N ARG A 3 -7.35 17.60 -19.04
CA ARG A 3 -8.75 17.26 -18.68
C ARG A 3 -9.02 15.80 -19.02
N ILE A 4 -9.50 15.01 -18.05
CA ILE A 4 -9.85 13.60 -18.27
C ILE A 4 -10.95 13.55 -19.32
N PRO A 5 -10.81 12.77 -20.40
CA PRO A 5 -11.86 12.62 -21.39
C PRO A 5 -13.14 12.05 -20.74
N ARG A 6 -14.31 12.62 -21.08
CA ARG A 6 -15.60 12.17 -20.52
C ARG A 6 -15.84 10.66 -20.62
N PRO A 7 -15.55 9.99 -21.75
CA PRO A 7 -15.73 8.54 -21.84
C PRO A 7 -14.86 7.75 -20.86
N VAL A 8 -13.61 8.21 -20.63
CA VAL A 8 -12.71 7.58 -19.65
C VAL A 8 -13.26 7.71 -18.23
N LEU A 9 -13.74 8.91 -17.87
CA LEU A 9 -14.31 9.15 -16.56
C LEU A 9 -15.52 8.25 -16.29
N ARG A 10 -16.47 8.18 -17.25
CA ARG A 10 -17.66 7.31 -17.15
C ARG A 10 -17.31 5.82 -17.08
N ALA A 11 -16.32 5.39 -17.86
CA ALA A 11 -15.84 4.03 -17.79
C ALA A 11 -15.23 3.71 -16.41
N LEU A 12 -14.49 4.63 -15.81
CA LEU A 12 -13.96 4.49 -14.45
C LEU A 12 -15.07 4.49 -13.39
N GLU A 13 -16.10 5.31 -13.55
CA GLU A 13 -17.28 5.32 -12.67
C GLU A 13 -18.02 3.98 -12.74
N ALA A 14 -18.25 3.43 -13.94
CA ALA A 14 -18.87 2.13 -14.13
C ALA A 14 -18.06 1.01 -13.50
N LEU A 15 -16.72 1.02 -13.65
CA LEU A 15 -15.82 0.08 -13.00
C LEU A 15 -15.89 0.16 -11.46
N ALA A 16 -15.96 1.38 -10.91
CA ALA A 16 -16.02 1.58 -9.47
C ALA A 16 -17.36 1.14 -8.86
N GLN A 17 -18.44 1.19 -9.62
CA GLN A 17 -19.78 0.79 -9.19
C GLN A 17 -20.10 -0.68 -9.43
N SER A 18 -19.35 -1.33 -10.31
CA SER A 18 -19.59 -2.73 -10.68
C SER A 18 -18.97 -3.70 -9.68
N PRO A 19 -19.61 -4.85 -9.41
CA PRO A 19 -19.00 -5.92 -8.64
C PRO A 19 -17.68 -6.41 -9.26
N ILE A 20 -16.79 -6.93 -8.43
CA ILE A 20 -15.53 -7.52 -8.90
C ILE A 20 -15.85 -8.67 -9.88
N ASN A 21 -15.11 -8.72 -10.99
CA ASN A 21 -15.26 -9.68 -12.09
C ASN A 21 -16.50 -9.48 -12.99
N THR A 22 -17.20 -8.35 -12.92
CA THR A 22 -18.24 -8.04 -13.89
C THR A 22 -17.63 -7.94 -15.29
N PRO A 23 -18.16 -8.64 -16.31
CA PRO A 23 -17.68 -8.53 -17.68
C PRO A 23 -17.86 -7.12 -18.25
N ALA A 24 -16.92 -6.65 -19.07
CA ALA A 24 -16.97 -5.31 -19.66
C ALA A 24 -18.25 -5.06 -20.46
N LEU A 25 -18.80 -6.09 -21.12
CA LEU A 25 -20.07 -5.99 -21.84
C LEU A 25 -21.22 -5.66 -20.88
N ALA A 26 -21.30 -6.35 -19.74
CA ALA A 26 -22.33 -6.09 -18.74
C ALA A 26 -22.18 -4.72 -18.06
N MET A 27 -20.92 -4.23 -17.88
CA MET A 27 -20.69 -2.87 -17.36
C MET A 27 -21.12 -1.79 -18.33
N ALA A 28 -21.09 -2.04 -19.63
CA ALA A 28 -21.51 -1.09 -20.67
C ALA A 28 -23.02 -1.13 -20.96
N GLU A 29 -23.72 -2.15 -20.47
CA GLU A 29 -25.16 -2.29 -20.69
C GLU A 29 -25.92 -1.12 -20.05
N GLY A 30 -26.77 -0.45 -20.85
CA GLY A 30 -27.51 0.74 -20.42
C GLY A 30 -26.67 2.02 -20.27
N GLN A 31 -25.38 1.99 -20.60
CA GLN A 31 -24.50 3.16 -20.61
C GLN A 31 -24.46 3.80 -22.01
N ASP A 32 -24.00 5.04 -22.07
CA ASP A 32 -23.80 5.79 -23.31
C ASP A 32 -22.42 5.57 -23.95
N PHE A 33 -21.74 4.46 -23.60
CA PHE A 33 -20.47 4.06 -24.17
C PHE A 33 -20.40 2.56 -24.47
N ALA A 34 -19.63 2.20 -25.48
CA ALA A 34 -19.41 0.79 -25.83
C ALA A 34 -18.41 0.12 -24.86
N HIS A 35 -18.49 -1.21 -24.72
CA HIS A 35 -17.64 -2.00 -23.82
C HIS A 35 -16.14 -1.83 -24.08
N ASP A 36 -15.73 -1.58 -25.32
CA ASP A 36 -14.32 -1.33 -25.66
C ASP A 36 -13.79 0.00 -25.10
N THR A 37 -14.69 0.93 -24.74
CA THR A 37 -14.31 2.17 -24.03
C THR A 37 -13.71 1.88 -22.66
N LEU A 38 -14.17 0.82 -21.98
CA LEU A 38 -13.57 0.34 -20.71
C LEU A 38 -12.12 -0.10 -20.91
N TYR A 39 -11.85 -0.86 -21.96
CA TYR A 39 -10.48 -1.29 -22.27
C TYR A 39 -9.58 -0.11 -22.65
N ARG A 40 -10.09 0.86 -23.41
CA ARG A 40 -9.36 2.10 -23.73
C ARG A 40 -9.13 2.96 -22.48
N ALA A 41 -10.09 3.01 -21.56
CA ALA A 41 -9.92 3.70 -20.28
C ALA A 41 -8.83 3.05 -19.41
N LEU A 42 -8.82 1.71 -19.33
CA LEU A 42 -7.79 0.96 -18.61
C LEU A 42 -6.43 0.95 -19.32
N GLY A 43 -6.40 1.18 -20.63
CA GLY A 43 -5.18 1.29 -21.44
C GLY A 43 -4.42 2.60 -21.28
N GLN A 44 -4.85 3.50 -20.39
CA GLN A 44 -4.10 4.71 -20.09
C GLN A 44 -2.76 4.36 -19.42
N PRO A 45 -1.72 5.19 -19.59
CA PRO A 45 -0.45 5.00 -18.89
C PRO A 45 -0.65 4.93 -17.36
N LEU A 46 0.16 4.15 -16.68
CA LEU A 46 0.07 3.98 -15.22
C LEU A 46 0.17 5.31 -14.47
N ALA A 47 1.03 6.22 -14.95
CA ALA A 47 1.17 7.57 -14.40
C ALA A 47 -0.16 8.36 -14.40
N PHE A 48 -1.03 8.15 -15.38
CA PHE A 48 -2.36 8.77 -15.40
C PHE A 48 -3.20 8.38 -14.19
N PHE A 49 -3.19 7.11 -13.81
CA PHE A 49 -3.95 6.64 -12.64
C PHE A 49 -3.35 7.16 -11.34
N PHE A 50 -2.03 7.25 -11.24
CA PHE A 50 -1.35 7.83 -10.07
C PHE A 50 -1.68 9.31 -9.92
N GLU A 51 -1.66 10.09 -11.01
CA GLU A 51 -2.04 11.50 -11.01
C GLU A 51 -3.52 11.68 -10.64
N LEU A 52 -4.42 10.81 -11.13
CA LEU A 52 -5.83 10.85 -10.79
C LEU A 52 -6.05 10.60 -9.30
N SER A 53 -5.42 9.55 -8.75
CA SER A 53 -5.49 9.20 -7.34
C SER A 53 -4.92 10.31 -6.45
N LEU A 54 -3.79 10.88 -6.85
CA LEU A 54 -3.15 12.00 -6.16
C LEU A 54 -4.04 13.25 -6.16
N LYS A 55 -4.66 13.57 -7.31
CA LYS A 55 -5.60 14.68 -7.40
C LYS A 55 -6.80 14.45 -6.47
N LEU A 56 -7.41 13.28 -6.50
CA LEU A 56 -8.53 12.94 -5.63
C LEU A 56 -8.13 13.08 -4.14
N CYS A 57 -6.95 12.61 -3.78
CA CYS A 57 -6.43 12.74 -2.43
C CYS A 57 -6.24 14.21 -2.03
N ARG A 58 -5.71 15.06 -2.91
CA ARG A 58 -5.57 16.51 -2.69
C ARG A 58 -6.91 17.19 -2.50
N ASP A 59 -7.88 16.91 -3.36
CA ASP A 59 -9.23 17.48 -3.29
C ASP A 59 -9.93 17.15 -1.96
N LEU A 60 -9.52 16.07 -1.30
CA LEU A 60 -9.96 15.65 0.04
C LEU A 60 -9.10 16.21 1.18
N GLY A 61 -8.07 17.00 0.88
CA GLY A 61 -7.12 17.54 1.85
C GLY A 61 -6.17 16.47 2.42
N GLY A 62 -5.98 15.36 1.71
CA GLY A 62 -5.23 14.20 2.19
C GLY A 62 -3.72 14.34 2.15
N LEU A 63 -3.16 15.43 1.61
CA LEU A 63 -1.70 15.63 1.65
C LEU A 63 -1.18 15.95 3.06
N GLU A 64 -1.97 16.66 3.87
CA GLU A 64 -1.55 17.18 5.19
C GLU A 64 -2.23 16.44 6.35
N ARG A 65 -3.08 15.44 6.06
CA ARG A 65 -3.81 14.68 7.07
C ARG A 65 -4.08 13.26 6.63
N GLY A 66 -4.42 12.43 7.60
CA GLY A 66 -4.69 11.00 7.38
C GLY A 66 -3.41 10.19 7.34
N TYR A 67 -3.54 8.95 6.98
CA TYR A 67 -2.48 7.94 7.07
C TYR A 67 -2.13 7.40 5.70
N LEU A 68 -0.84 7.14 5.47
CA LEU A 68 -0.40 6.31 4.37
C LEU A 68 -0.40 4.84 4.79
N ILE A 69 -0.83 3.96 3.91
CA ILE A 69 -0.82 2.51 4.12
C ILE A 69 0.14 1.92 3.10
N LEU A 70 1.16 1.22 3.59
CA LEU A 70 2.12 0.47 2.78
C LEU A 70 1.89 -1.02 2.99
N ASP A 71 1.54 -1.71 1.91
CA ASP A 71 1.24 -3.15 1.94
C ASP A 71 1.59 -3.82 0.61
N ASP A 72 1.51 -5.14 0.54
CA ASP A 72 1.64 -5.85 -0.72
C ASP A 72 0.41 -6.69 -1.04
N VAL A 73 0.12 -6.79 -2.32
CA VAL A 73 -1.02 -7.52 -2.86
C VAL A 73 -0.53 -8.55 -3.85
N LEU A 74 -1.00 -9.78 -3.73
CA LEU A 74 -0.80 -10.83 -4.72
C LEU A 74 -2.01 -10.91 -5.65
N ILE A 75 -1.83 -10.52 -6.90
CA ILE A 75 -2.83 -10.70 -7.94
C ILE A 75 -2.64 -12.08 -8.54
N GLN A 76 -3.46 -13.03 -8.11
CA GLN A 76 -3.42 -14.39 -8.62
C GLN A 76 -3.86 -14.43 -10.09
N ARG A 77 -3.16 -15.21 -10.90
CA ARG A 77 -3.48 -15.47 -12.31
C ARG A 77 -3.17 -16.91 -12.64
N TYR A 78 -4.01 -17.48 -13.47
CA TYR A 78 -3.72 -18.78 -14.05
C TYR A 78 -2.54 -18.66 -15.03
N ARG A 79 -1.67 -19.66 -15.01
CA ARG A 79 -0.42 -19.80 -15.72
C ARG A 79 -0.39 -19.11 -17.09
N SER A 80 0.29 -17.99 -17.21
CA SER A 80 0.66 -17.43 -18.51
C SER A 80 2.09 -16.91 -18.44
N GLY A 81 2.96 -17.44 -19.28
CA GLY A 81 4.36 -17.00 -19.39
C GLY A 81 4.55 -15.57 -19.91
N ARG A 82 3.45 -14.83 -20.16
CA ARG A 82 3.50 -13.53 -20.85
C ARG A 82 3.68 -12.30 -19.93
N LEU A 83 3.58 -12.43 -18.63
CA LEU A 83 3.52 -11.28 -17.70
C LEU A 83 4.54 -11.36 -16.55
N GLY A 84 5.62 -12.12 -16.66
CA GLY A 84 6.55 -12.28 -15.53
C GLY A 84 5.90 -12.89 -14.29
N LEU A 85 4.83 -13.68 -14.46
CA LEU A 85 4.13 -14.32 -13.36
C LEU A 85 5.02 -15.36 -12.71
N ARG A 86 5.09 -15.33 -11.38
CA ARG A 86 5.90 -16.24 -10.58
C ARG A 86 5.06 -17.08 -9.65
N LYS A 87 5.58 -18.25 -9.31
CA LYS A 87 5.06 -19.05 -8.20
C LYS A 87 5.50 -18.39 -6.90
N MET A 88 4.54 -17.92 -6.13
CA MET A 88 4.77 -17.22 -4.86
C MET A 88 3.93 -17.84 -3.75
N ARG A 89 4.38 -17.65 -2.53
CA ARG A 89 3.62 -18.08 -1.36
C ARG A 89 2.44 -17.13 -1.17
N ASP A 90 1.24 -17.68 -1.19
CA ASP A 90 0.03 -16.96 -0.84
C ASP A 90 -0.14 -16.98 0.67
N THR A 91 0.03 -15.84 1.31
CA THR A 91 -0.09 -15.72 2.77
C THR A 91 -1.53 -15.81 3.25
N ALA A 92 -2.51 -15.58 2.39
CA ALA A 92 -3.93 -15.67 2.73
C ALA A 92 -4.40 -17.12 2.86
N THR A 93 -3.94 -17.99 1.95
CA THR A 93 -4.31 -19.41 1.94
C THR A 93 -3.24 -20.33 2.55
N GLY A 94 -2.03 -19.81 2.77
CA GLY A 94 -0.87 -20.59 3.23
C GLY A 94 -0.24 -21.48 2.16
N GLY A 95 -0.79 -21.47 0.93
CA GLY A 95 -0.37 -22.27 -0.20
C GLY A 95 0.59 -21.54 -1.15
N TRP A 96 0.69 -22.06 -2.37
CA TRP A 96 1.46 -21.48 -3.46
C TRP A 96 0.51 -21.09 -4.60
N ALA A 97 0.66 -19.89 -5.11
CA ALA A 97 -0.10 -19.39 -6.25
C ALA A 97 0.82 -18.78 -7.30
N TYR A 98 0.40 -18.84 -8.56
CA TYR A 98 1.00 -18.02 -9.60
C TYR A 98 0.35 -16.66 -9.60
N GLY A 99 1.15 -15.61 -9.68
CA GLY A 99 0.62 -14.25 -9.67
C GLY A 99 1.68 -13.19 -9.84
N LEU A 100 1.20 -11.96 -9.84
CA LEU A 100 1.99 -10.74 -9.80
C LEU A 100 1.85 -10.15 -8.39
N SER A 101 2.97 -9.93 -7.71
CA SER A 101 2.98 -9.19 -6.45
C SER A 101 3.17 -7.71 -6.74
N LEU A 102 2.35 -6.88 -6.12
CA LEU A 102 2.46 -5.43 -6.16
C LEU A 102 2.77 -4.92 -4.76
N VAL A 103 3.74 -4.02 -4.63
CA VAL A 103 3.88 -3.19 -3.44
C VAL A 103 3.00 -1.97 -3.66
N VAL A 104 2.11 -1.67 -2.73
CA VAL A 104 1.05 -0.67 -2.88
C VAL A 104 1.18 0.39 -1.80
N LEU A 105 1.05 1.64 -2.19
CA LEU A 105 0.85 2.76 -1.29
C LEU A 105 -0.57 3.29 -1.43
N ALA A 106 -1.31 3.39 -0.34
CA ALA A 106 -2.64 3.95 -0.29
C ALA A 106 -2.74 5.04 0.79
N TRP A 107 -3.73 5.91 0.66
CA TRP A 107 -4.09 6.90 1.67
C TRP A 107 -5.43 6.55 2.33
N THR A 108 -5.58 6.91 3.60
CA THR A 108 -6.85 6.78 4.33
C THR A 108 -7.04 7.88 5.37
N ASP A 109 -8.27 8.31 5.55
CA ASP A 109 -8.74 9.14 6.67
C ASP A 109 -9.49 8.32 7.73
N GLY A 110 -9.41 6.99 7.66
CA GLY A 110 -10.16 6.06 8.51
C GLY A 110 -11.52 5.65 7.94
N LYS A 111 -12.09 6.43 7.04
CA LYS A 111 -13.37 6.14 6.37
C LYS A 111 -13.18 5.81 4.89
N ARG A 112 -12.39 6.60 4.19
CA ARG A 112 -12.07 6.44 2.78
C ARG A 112 -10.70 5.80 2.62
N ARG A 113 -10.50 5.09 1.52
CA ARG A 113 -9.22 4.49 1.14
C ARG A 113 -8.98 4.78 -0.33
N ILE A 114 -7.85 5.39 -0.64
CA ILE A 114 -7.45 5.76 -2.00
C ILE A 114 -6.14 5.09 -2.30
N PRO A 115 -6.08 4.12 -3.22
CA PRO A 115 -4.83 3.62 -3.77
C PRO A 115 -4.12 4.78 -4.48
N LEU A 116 -2.89 5.10 -4.08
CA LEU A 116 -2.13 6.23 -4.64
C LEU A 116 -1.22 5.77 -5.77
N ALA A 117 -0.42 4.78 -5.49
CA ALA A 117 0.56 4.23 -6.42
C ALA A 117 0.88 2.78 -6.07
N PHE A 118 1.44 2.05 -7.03
CA PHE A 118 1.95 0.70 -6.81
C PHE A 118 3.14 0.42 -7.73
N LEU A 119 3.99 -0.52 -7.32
CA LEU A 119 5.12 -1.01 -8.10
C LEU A 119 5.07 -2.54 -8.17
N PRO A 120 5.27 -3.13 -9.36
CA PRO A 120 5.31 -4.57 -9.51
C PRO A 120 6.62 -5.13 -8.96
N TYR A 121 6.53 -6.23 -8.23
CA TYR A 121 7.68 -6.95 -7.70
C TYR A 121 7.98 -8.17 -8.58
N PHE A 122 9.11 -8.12 -9.28
CA PHE A 122 9.58 -9.21 -10.14
C PHE A 122 10.64 -10.09 -9.44
N GLY A 123 11.24 -9.61 -8.35
CA GLY A 123 12.17 -10.38 -7.50
C GLY A 123 13.53 -10.63 -8.14
N GLU A 124 13.95 -9.86 -9.12
CA GLU A 124 15.22 -10.04 -9.82
C GLU A 124 16.27 -9.05 -9.33
N GLU A 125 16.00 -7.77 -9.44
CA GLU A 125 16.96 -6.70 -9.13
C GLU A 125 16.62 -5.95 -7.85
N GLU A 126 15.33 -5.76 -7.55
CA GLU A 126 14.85 -4.97 -6.43
C GLU A 126 14.11 -5.82 -5.42
N SER A 127 14.31 -5.55 -4.14
CA SER A 127 13.51 -6.13 -3.08
C SER A 127 12.18 -5.37 -2.90
N LYS A 128 11.19 -5.99 -2.29
CA LYS A 128 9.94 -5.28 -1.90
C LYS A 128 10.22 -4.09 -0.98
N LEU A 129 11.32 -4.10 -0.23
CA LEU A 129 11.71 -2.99 0.63
C LEU A 129 12.23 -1.80 -0.17
N ASP A 130 12.95 -2.04 -1.26
CA ASP A 130 13.40 -0.98 -2.15
C ASP A 130 12.22 -0.34 -2.87
N LEU A 131 11.26 -1.16 -3.35
CA LEU A 131 10.01 -0.67 -3.92
C LEU A 131 9.18 0.14 -2.92
N ALA A 132 9.15 -0.30 -1.66
CA ALA A 132 8.47 0.43 -0.58
C ALA A 132 9.11 1.80 -0.34
N LEU A 133 10.44 1.87 -0.30
CA LEU A 133 11.17 3.13 -0.17
C LEU A 133 10.94 4.05 -1.36
N ALA A 134 10.93 3.53 -2.58
CA ALA A 134 10.61 4.30 -3.78
C ALA A 134 9.20 4.91 -3.73
N LEU A 135 8.21 4.16 -3.24
CA LEU A 135 6.85 4.67 -3.05
C LEU A 135 6.76 5.74 -1.95
N LEU A 136 7.50 5.59 -0.86
CA LEU A 136 7.56 6.59 0.21
C LEU A 136 8.25 7.87 -0.28
N GLU A 137 9.35 7.76 -1.03
CA GLU A 137 10.02 8.93 -1.61
C GLU A 137 9.11 9.65 -2.62
N TRP A 138 8.43 8.89 -3.49
CA TRP A 138 7.42 9.45 -4.38
C TRP A 138 6.32 10.22 -3.62
N ALA A 139 5.82 9.69 -2.52
CA ALA A 139 4.81 10.37 -1.72
C ALA A 139 5.34 11.65 -1.09
N LYS A 140 6.58 11.64 -0.61
CA LYS A 140 7.25 12.83 -0.07
C LYS A 140 7.41 13.91 -1.14
N GLU A 141 7.87 13.55 -2.35
CA GLU A 141 7.98 14.46 -3.50
C GLU A 141 6.60 15.00 -3.94
N ALA A 142 5.55 14.19 -3.84
CA ALA A 142 4.18 14.61 -4.10
C ALA A 142 3.61 15.58 -3.03
N GLY A 143 4.34 15.82 -1.95
CA GLY A 143 4.01 16.77 -0.90
C GLY A 143 3.21 16.19 0.26
N PHE A 144 3.17 14.87 0.43
CA PHE A 144 2.49 14.27 1.60
C PHE A 144 3.19 14.60 2.91
N ARG A 145 2.38 14.92 3.92
CA ARG A 145 2.76 15.08 5.34
C ARG A 145 1.77 14.27 6.18
N PRO A 146 1.84 12.94 6.15
CA PRO A 146 0.85 12.09 6.79
C PRO A 146 0.93 12.18 8.32
N GLU A 147 -0.20 11.97 8.99
CA GLU A 147 -0.26 11.78 10.44
C GLU A 147 0.48 10.50 10.87
N GLY A 148 0.68 9.58 9.96
CA GLY A 148 1.51 8.39 10.15
C GLY A 148 1.47 7.45 8.95
N VAL A 149 2.42 6.52 8.94
CA VAL A 149 2.52 5.45 7.94
C VAL A 149 2.19 4.12 8.61
N LEU A 150 1.23 3.39 8.04
CA LEU A 150 0.75 2.11 8.54
C LEU A 150 1.31 1.00 7.68
N PHE A 151 1.92 -0.01 8.28
CA PHE A 151 2.45 -1.17 7.56
C PHE A 151 2.54 -2.40 8.45
N ASP A 152 2.70 -3.55 7.83
CA ASP A 152 2.83 -4.81 8.55
C ASP A 152 4.26 -5.05 9.10
N ALA A 153 4.42 -6.13 9.86
CA ALA A 153 5.70 -6.51 10.48
C ALA A 153 6.79 -6.85 9.46
N TRP A 154 6.45 -7.12 8.21
CA TRP A 154 7.42 -7.45 7.17
C TRP A 154 8.18 -6.19 6.74
N TYR A 155 7.47 -5.08 6.57
CA TYR A 155 8.05 -3.78 6.24
C TYR A 155 8.74 -3.09 7.42
N ALA A 156 8.63 -3.60 8.66
CA ALA A 156 9.35 -3.11 9.84
C ALA A 156 10.86 -3.48 9.78
N ALA A 157 11.49 -3.27 8.63
CA ALA A 157 12.92 -3.42 8.38
C ALA A 157 13.66 -2.13 8.75
N ARG A 158 14.98 -2.26 9.05
CA ARG A 158 15.79 -1.11 9.47
C ARG A 158 15.73 0.03 8.46
N GLN A 159 15.90 -0.24 7.19
CA GLN A 159 15.95 0.77 6.14
C GLN A 159 14.65 1.59 6.04
N VAL A 160 13.49 0.95 6.16
CA VAL A 160 12.19 1.65 6.15
C VAL A 160 12.02 2.51 7.41
N LEU A 161 12.36 1.96 8.59
CA LEU A 161 12.29 2.70 9.84
C LEU A 161 13.27 3.88 9.86
N GLU A 162 14.46 3.72 9.32
CA GLU A 162 15.47 4.77 9.20
C GLU A 162 15.00 5.89 8.27
N TRP A 163 14.44 5.53 7.12
CA TRP A 163 13.86 6.49 6.20
C TRP A 163 12.74 7.31 6.87
N LEU A 164 11.79 6.66 7.53
CA LEU A 164 10.69 7.32 8.25
C LEU A 164 11.20 8.23 9.36
N HIS A 165 12.22 7.78 10.10
CA HIS A 165 12.84 8.55 11.18
C HIS A 165 13.52 9.82 10.66
N VAL A 166 14.35 9.71 9.61
CA VAL A 166 15.05 10.84 8.99
C VAL A 166 14.08 11.89 8.45
N HIS A 167 12.93 11.46 7.92
CA HIS A 167 11.94 12.38 7.38
C HIS A 167 10.88 12.83 8.41
N GLY A 168 11.02 12.41 9.68
CA GLY A 168 10.11 12.79 10.75
C GLY A 168 8.67 12.26 10.58
N TRP A 169 8.49 11.19 9.81
CA TRP A 169 7.17 10.59 9.60
C TRP A 169 6.83 9.60 10.70
N PRO A 170 5.78 9.85 11.50
CA PRO A 170 5.30 8.86 12.46
C PRO A 170 4.85 7.58 11.78
N PHE A 171 4.89 6.47 12.49
CA PHE A 171 4.43 5.21 11.92
C PHE A 171 3.74 4.33 12.97
N VAL A 172 2.88 3.44 12.49
CA VAL A 172 2.30 2.36 13.28
C VAL A 172 2.51 1.06 12.53
N THR A 173 3.11 0.09 13.19
CA THR A 173 3.39 -1.20 12.58
C THR A 173 3.10 -2.34 13.55
N ARG A 174 2.82 -3.50 13.01
CA ARG A 174 2.82 -4.74 13.77
C ARG A 174 4.25 -5.21 13.97
N LEU A 175 4.62 -5.49 15.21
CA LEU A 175 5.94 -6.00 15.55
C LEU A 175 5.89 -7.51 15.83
N ARG A 176 6.90 -8.23 15.39
CA ARG A 176 7.07 -9.65 15.75
C ARG A 176 7.50 -9.76 17.22
N SER A 177 6.99 -10.75 17.94
CA SER A 177 7.25 -10.96 19.37
C SER A 177 8.73 -11.13 19.74
N ASN A 178 9.54 -11.56 18.78
CA ASN A 178 10.99 -11.72 18.93
C ASN A 178 11.80 -10.44 18.63
N ARG A 179 11.14 -9.34 18.25
CA ARG A 179 11.82 -8.05 18.07
C ARG A 179 12.39 -7.58 19.40
N VAL A 180 13.57 -6.98 19.31
CA VAL A 180 14.29 -6.44 20.46
C VAL A 180 14.05 -4.95 20.56
N LEU A 181 13.57 -4.51 21.71
CA LEU A 181 13.45 -3.12 22.11
C LEU A 181 14.34 -2.92 23.34
N ASP A 182 15.34 -2.06 23.24
CA ASP A 182 16.35 -1.81 24.29
C ASP A 182 17.04 -3.09 24.82
N GLY A 183 17.44 -3.96 23.94
CA GLY A 183 18.11 -5.20 24.32
C GLY A 183 17.19 -6.32 24.81
N VAL A 184 15.89 -6.06 24.99
CA VAL A 184 14.91 -7.05 25.49
C VAL A 184 13.90 -7.42 24.42
N GLN A 185 13.64 -8.71 24.23
CA GLN A 185 12.61 -9.14 23.26
C GLN A 185 11.22 -8.72 23.72
N LEU A 186 10.36 -8.29 22.79
CA LEU A 186 9.01 -7.81 23.08
C LEU A 186 8.17 -8.80 23.89
N ARG A 187 8.30 -10.11 23.61
CA ARG A 187 7.59 -11.15 24.38
C ARG A 187 7.95 -11.21 25.86
N ARG A 188 9.13 -10.67 26.25
CA ARG A 188 9.63 -10.64 27.63
C ARG A 188 9.24 -9.36 28.38
N HIS A 189 8.72 -8.35 27.68
CA HIS A 189 8.20 -7.15 28.33
C HIS A 189 6.85 -7.46 29.01
N GLY A 190 6.73 -7.02 30.26
CA GLY A 190 5.47 -7.10 31.00
C GLY A 190 4.44 -6.08 30.54
N GLY A 191 3.17 -6.30 30.96
CA GLY A 191 2.08 -5.38 30.67
C GLY A 191 1.47 -5.51 29.28
N THR A 192 0.38 -4.79 29.05
CA THR A 192 -0.40 -4.80 27.81
C THR A 192 -0.19 -3.53 26.98
N ARG A 193 0.29 -2.47 27.60
CA ARG A 193 0.59 -1.19 26.97
C ARG A 193 1.77 -0.52 27.68
N TRP A 194 2.72 -0.02 26.91
CA TRP A 194 3.79 0.83 27.42
C TRP A 194 4.28 1.82 26.36
N VAL A 195 4.77 2.97 26.83
CA VAL A 195 5.35 4.03 26.00
C VAL A 195 6.68 4.43 26.63
N LYS A 196 7.72 4.48 25.85
CA LYS A 196 9.05 4.95 26.25
C LYS A 196 9.86 5.39 25.04
N THR A 197 10.92 6.14 25.28
CA THR A 197 12.00 6.26 24.30
C THR A 197 12.83 5.00 24.32
N GLY A 198 13.01 4.36 23.18
CA GLY A 198 13.71 3.07 23.10
C GLY A 198 14.41 2.86 21.78
N ARG A 199 15.37 1.92 21.77
CA ARG A 199 16.10 1.53 20.55
C ARG A 199 15.46 0.33 19.89
N LEU A 200 14.96 0.55 18.67
CA LEU A 200 14.43 -0.48 17.78
C LEU A 200 15.30 -0.55 16.51
N ARG A 201 15.82 -1.71 16.17
CA ARG A 201 16.70 -1.88 15.00
C ARG A 201 17.94 -0.96 14.99
N GLY A 202 18.42 -0.53 16.15
CA GLY A 202 19.55 0.39 16.29
C GLY A 202 19.19 1.87 16.20
N LEU A 203 17.93 2.21 15.91
CA LEU A 203 17.43 3.58 15.86
C LEU A 203 16.68 3.90 17.15
N THR A 204 16.79 5.14 17.63
CA THR A 204 16.09 5.62 18.81
C THR A 204 14.79 6.28 18.41
N PHE A 205 13.68 5.80 18.95
CA PHE A 205 12.33 6.32 18.72
C PHE A 205 11.64 6.62 20.04
N ALA A 206 10.66 7.53 20.01
CA ALA A 206 9.58 7.51 20.98
C ALA A 206 8.63 6.38 20.60
N VAL A 207 8.63 5.28 21.34
CA VAL A 207 7.91 4.05 20.98
C VAL A 207 6.76 3.83 21.95
N GLY A 208 5.54 3.74 21.40
CA GLY A 208 4.40 3.20 22.12
C GLY A 208 4.14 1.77 21.64
N VAL A 209 4.12 0.80 22.55
CA VAL A 209 3.83 -0.59 22.19
C VAL A 209 2.53 -1.03 22.87
N LEU A 210 1.62 -1.58 22.07
CA LEU A 210 0.37 -2.19 22.54
C LEU A 210 0.41 -3.69 22.29
N LYS A 211 0.13 -4.49 23.31
CA LYS A 211 -0.09 -5.94 23.20
C LYS A 211 -1.58 -6.23 23.19
N ARG A 212 -2.11 -6.82 22.12
CA ARG A 212 -3.51 -7.21 22.00
C ARG A 212 -3.61 -8.57 21.29
N GLY A 213 -4.33 -9.54 21.90
CA GLY A 213 -4.51 -10.87 21.32
C GLY A 213 -3.19 -11.58 20.99
N GLY A 214 -2.18 -11.48 21.85
CA GLY A 214 -0.84 -12.05 21.63
C GLY A 214 0.02 -11.34 20.55
N LYS A 215 -0.50 -10.28 19.92
CA LYS A 215 0.21 -9.48 18.89
C LYS A 215 0.73 -8.18 19.49
N PHE A 216 1.85 -7.69 18.95
CA PHE A 216 2.47 -6.43 19.34
C PHE A 216 2.33 -5.40 18.23
N TYR A 217 1.98 -4.17 18.61
CA TYR A 217 1.83 -3.03 17.72
C TYR A 217 2.66 -1.86 18.28
N GLY A 218 3.45 -1.24 17.44
CA GLY A 218 4.28 -0.10 17.78
C GLY A 218 4.19 1.01 16.73
#